data_24a001a0831601f29dac6e11a84c064a
#
_entry.id   24a001a0831601f29dac6e11a84c064a
#
_cell.length_a   1.000
_cell.length_b   1.000
_cell.length_c   1.000
_cell.angle_alpha   90.00
_cell.angle_beta   90.00
_cell.angle_gamma   90.00
#
_symmetry.space_group_name_H-M   'P 1'
#
loop_
_entity.id
_entity.type
_entity.pdbx_description
1 polymer ?
#
loop_
_entity_poly.entity_id
_entity_poly.type
_entity_poly.pdbx_seq_one_letter_code
_entity_poly.pdbx_strand_id
1 'polypeptide(L)'
;AARRIEKLFLAMAQSGGEYGDHDIPWFNGGLFKTVDIPPLTATDLAALHRAAADMDWRGIDPTIFGTLFERGLDPTARAPLGAHYTDTGTIAKLIEPLVSEPLAAEWAKTKADIAAKPKKAKAAYQTFLLRLNHFRVLDPACGSGNFLYLALTALRDIEKRAHVDAIELGLQPPLSMET
;
A
#
# COMPACT_ATOMS: atom_id res chain seq x y z
N ALA A 1 24.90 8.15 18.65
CA ALA A 1 24.11 7.45 17.64
C ALA A 1 22.63 7.73 17.82
N ALA A 2 22.01 7.46 18.98
CA ALA A 2 20.58 7.66 19.23
C ALA A 2 20.08 9.07 18.83
N ARG A 3 20.77 10.13 19.26
CA ARG A 3 20.42 11.51 18.90
C ARG A 3 20.43 11.79 17.38
N ARG A 4 21.22 11.06 16.59
CA ARG A 4 21.22 11.20 15.13
C ARG A 4 20.01 10.51 14.52
N ILE A 5 19.65 9.33 15.02
CA ILE A 5 18.43 8.61 14.58
C ILE A 5 17.18 9.40 14.94
N GLU A 6 17.13 9.96 16.14
CA GLU A 6 16.04 10.85 16.58
C GLU A 6 15.87 12.03 15.61
N LYS A 7 16.98 12.71 15.26
CA LYS A 7 16.92 13.82 14.28
C LYS A 7 16.41 13.38 12.92
N LEU A 8 16.82 12.20 12.43
CA LEU A 8 16.34 11.66 11.18
C LEU A 8 14.82 11.41 11.23
N PHE A 9 14.33 10.76 12.28
CA PHE A 9 12.91 10.46 12.44
C PHE A 9 12.05 11.72 12.57
N LEU A 10 12.56 12.74 13.26
CA LEU A 10 11.91 14.05 13.34
C LEU A 10 11.87 14.75 11.98
N ALA A 11 12.91 14.61 11.15
CA ALA A 11 12.89 15.13 9.78
C ALA A 11 11.88 14.39 8.90
N MET A 12 11.70 13.08 9.09
CA MET A 12 10.70 12.27 8.38
C MET A 12 9.26 12.58 8.81
N ALA A 13 9.06 13.14 10.00
CA ALA A 13 7.75 13.44 10.55
C ALA A 13 7.05 14.65 9.91
N GLN A 14 7.75 15.46 9.13
CA GLN A 14 7.25 16.70 8.56
C GLN A 14 7.63 16.88 7.09
N SER A 15 6.81 17.57 6.34
CA SER A 15 7.13 17.93 4.96
C SER A 15 8.26 18.97 4.92
N GLY A 16 9.24 18.76 4.03
CA GLY A 16 10.43 19.62 3.93
C GLY A 16 11.44 19.39 5.06
N GLY A 17 11.48 18.16 5.61
CA GLY A 17 12.50 17.79 6.58
C GLY A 17 13.88 17.68 5.95
N GLU A 18 14.92 18.06 6.69
CA GLU A 18 16.30 18.00 6.26
C GLU A 18 17.14 17.20 7.27
N TYR A 19 18.12 16.44 6.78
CA TYR A 19 19.08 15.73 7.59
C TYR A 19 20.49 15.86 7.00
N GLY A 20 21.35 16.66 7.62
CA GLY A 20 22.60 17.10 7.01
C GLY A 20 22.33 17.93 5.77
N ASP A 21 22.95 17.55 4.65
CA ASP A 21 22.80 18.23 3.35
C ASP A 21 21.78 17.52 2.44
N HIS A 22 20.89 16.69 3.02
CA HIS A 22 19.91 15.89 2.26
C HIS A 22 18.50 16.27 2.65
N ASP A 23 17.66 16.49 1.63
CA ASP A 23 16.22 16.56 1.77
C ASP A 23 15.67 15.18 2.13
N ILE A 24 14.85 15.12 3.16
CA ILE A 24 14.23 13.89 3.63
C ILE A 24 12.76 13.90 3.22
N PRO A 25 12.32 12.93 2.41
CA PRO A 25 10.92 12.80 2.07
C PRO A 25 10.07 12.64 3.33
N TRP A 26 8.93 13.33 3.35
CA TRP A 26 7.94 13.13 4.41
C TRP A 26 7.49 11.66 4.43
N PHE A 27 7.58 11.04 5.58
CA PHE A 27 7.13 9.67 5.77
C PHE A 27 5.83 9.68 6.57
N ASN A 28 4.83 9.03 5.98
CA ASN A 28 3.45 9.05 6.41
C ASN A 28 3.19 9.13 7.91
N GLY A 29 2.46 10.13 8.26
CA GLY A 29 1.47 10.18 9.32
C GLY A 29 2.00 10.02 10.73
N GLY A 30 1.38 9.10 11.46
CA GLY A 30 1.56 8.98 12.89
C GLY A 30 2.80 8.21 13.35
N LEU A 31 3.53 7.53 12.46
CA LEU A 31 4.64 6.65 12.86
C LEU A 31 5.74 7.40 13.62
N PHE A 32 6.05 8.62 13.18
CA PHE A 32 7.07 9.47 13.81
C PHE A 32 6.48 10.63 14.63
N LYS A 33 5.19 10.57 14.97
CA LYS A 33 4.54 11.61 15.80
C LYS A 33 5.17 11.71 17.19
N THR A 34 5.60 10.59 17.73
CA THR A 34 6.37 10.53 18.97
C THR A 34 7.63 9.71 18.67
N VAL A 35 8.78 10.31 18.88
CA VAL A 35 10.07 9.66 18.64
C VAL A 35 10.70 9.39 20.00
N ASP A 36 10.81 8.11 20.35
CA ASP A 36 11.52 7.64 21.54
C ASP A 36 12.56 6.60 21.10
N ILE A 37 13.83 6.94 21.25
CA ILE A 37 14.95 6.07 20.84
C ILE A 37 15.54 5.43 22.09
N PRO A 38 15.39 4.11 22.26
CA PRO A 38 15.97 3.40 23.39
C PRO A 38 17.52 3.50 23.36
N PRO A 39 18.18 3.23 24.47
CA PRO A 39 19.64 3.11 24.49
C PRO A 39 20.09 2.02 23.52
N LEU A 40 20.99 2.38 22.58
CA LEU A 40 21.49 1.48 21.55
C LEU A 40 22.93 1.08 21.86
N THR A 41 23.20 -0.21 21.82
CA THR A 41 24.55 -0.78 21.90
C THR A 41 25.27 -0.69 20.55
N ALA A 42 26.58 -0.96 20.54
CA ALA A 42 27.33 -1.06 19.28
C ALA A 42 26.81 -2.20 18.39
N THR A 43 26.33 -3.29 18.98
CA THR A 43 25.74 -4.42 18.26
C THR A 43 24.43 -4.02 17.58
N ASP A 44 23.57 -3.27 18.28
CA ASP A 44 22.31 -2.78 17.72
C ASP A 44 22.55 -1.84 16.53
N LEU A 45 23.55 -0.95 16.67
CA LEU A 45 23.93 -0.03 15.59
C LEU A 45 24.47 -0.78 14.37
N ALA A 46 25.29 -1.82 14.58
CA ALA A 46 25.78 -2.65 13.48
C ALA A 46 24.65 -3.42 12.78
N ALA A 47 23.64 -3.90 13.54
CA ALA A 47 22.46 -4.54 13.00
C ALA A 47 21.60 -3.56 12.17
N LEU A 48 21.34 -2.36 12.70
CA LEU A 48 20.63 -1.30 12.00
C LEU A 48 21.35 -0.88 10.71
N HIS A 49 22.68 -0.72 10.77
CA HIS A 49 23.47 -0.39 9.58
C HIS A 49 23.33 -1.46 8.49
N ARG A 50 23.48 -2.74 8.84
CA ARG A 50 23.31 -3.85 7.91
C ARG A 50 21.90 -3.87 7.30
N ALA A 51 20.88 -3.72 8.14
CA ALA A 51 19.50 -3.69 7.67
C ALA A 51 19.26 -2.52 6.70
N ALA A 52 19.82 -1.34 6.97
CA ALA A 52 19.59 -0.16 6.13
C ALA A 52 20.44 -0.14 4.84
N ALA A 53 21.66 -0.67 4.88
CA ALA A 53 22.62 -0.52 3.79
C ALA A 53 22.77 -1.78 2.92
N ASP A 54 22.67 -2.97 3.52
CA ASP A 54 23.04 -4.22 2.85
C ASP A 54 21.82 -5.05 2.40
N MET A 55 20.63 -4.75 2.92
CA MET A 55 19.42 -5.50 2.59
C MET A 55 18.62 -4.83 1.47
N ASP A 56 18.19 -5.62 0.49
CA ASP A 56 17.24 -5.19 -0.54
C ASP A 56 15.80 -5.39 -0.04
N TRP A 57 15.16 -4.31 0.36
CA TRP A 57 13.79 -4.29 0.86
C TRP A 57 12.73 -4.31 -0.24
N ARG A 58 13.09 -4.10 -1.52
CA ARG A 58 12.14 -3.99 -2.64
C ARG A 58 11.33 -5.25 -2.89
N GLY A 59 11.90 -6.40 -2.55
CA GLY A 59 11.24 -7.71 -2.73
C GLY A 59 10.46 -8.19 -1.51
N ILE A 60 10.38 -7.38 -0.44
CA ILE A 60 9.68 -7.78 0.78
C ILE A 60 8.20 -7.39 0.70
N ASP A 61 7.33 -8.37 0.87
CA ASP A 61 5.89 -8.14 0.96
C ASP A 61 5.57 -7.33 2.23
N PRO A 62 4.96 -6.13 2.09
CA PRO A 62 4.62 -5.29 3.24
C PRO A 62 3.72 -5.96 4.28
N THR A 63 2.97 -6.98 3.91
CA THR A 63 2.09 -7.71 4.84
C THR A 63 2.86 -8.41 5.97
N ILE A 64 4.17 -8.64 5.80
CA ILE A 64 5.02 -9.20 6.85
C ILE A 64 5.06 -8.33 8.11
N PHE A 65 4.85 -7.01 7.98
CA PHE A 65 4.84 -6.11 9.13
C PHE A 65 3.74 -6.47 10.14
N GLY A 66 2.57 -6.93 9.68
CA GLY A 66 1.52 -7.44 10.56
C GLY A 66 2.03 -8.58 11.44
N THR A 67 2.74 -9.53 10.85
CA THR A 67 3.36 -10.66 11.58
C THR A 67 4.45 -10.20 12.55
N LEU A 68 5.25 -9.21 12.15
CA LEU A 68 6.31 -8.66 13.02
C LEU A 68 5.71 -7.97 14.24
N PHE A 69 4.66 -7.17 14.06
CA PHE A 69 3.95 -6.52 15.17
C PHE A 69 3.30 -7.55 16.09
N GLU A 70 2.64 -8.55 15.54
CA GLU A 70 2.06 -9.64 16.33
C GLU A 70 3.12 -10.36 17.17
N ARG A 71 4.27 -10.71 16.59
CA ARG A 71 5.36 -11.38 17.31
C ARG A 71 6.04 -10.49 18.34
N GLY A 72 6.05 -9.17 18.13
CA GLY A 72 6.59 -8.18 19.07
C GLY A 72 5.71 -7.94 20.29
N LEU A 73 4.42 -8.29 20.24
CA LEU A 73 3.52 -8.14 21.37
C LEU A 73 3.70 -9.25 22.39
N ASP A 74 3.51 -8.90 23.65
CA ASP A 74 3.42 -9.88 24.74
C ASP A 74 2.32 -10.91 24.42
N PRO A 75 2.60 -12.23 24.52
CA PRO A 75 1.62 -13.28 24.26
C PRO A 75 0.30 -13.13 25.04
N THR A 76 0.38 -12.58 26.25
CA THR A 76 -0.81 -12.36 27.11
C THR A 76 -1.65 -11.17 26.63
N ALA A 77 -1.05 -10.22 25.90
CA ALA A 77 -1.72 -9.05 25.35
C ALA A 77 -2.34 -9.31 23.96
N ARG A 78 -1.92 -10.34 23.24
CA ARG A 78 -2.38 -10.63 21.87
C ARG A 78 -3.87 -10.97 21.80
N ALA A 79 -4.31 -11.89 22.65
CA ALA A 79 -5.70 -12.38 22.62
C ALA A 79 -6.72 -11.29 22.92
N PRO A 80 -6.57 -10.44 23.96
CA PRO A 80 -7.47 -9.34 24.23
C PRO A 80 -7.50 -8.26 23.13
N LEU A 81 -6.37 -8.07 22.41
CA LEU A 81 -6.25 -7.10 21.33
C LEU A 81 -6.74 -7.63 19.98
N GLY A 82 -7.10 -8.93 19.89
CA GLY A 82 -7.43 -9.55 18.61
C GLY A 82 -6.29 -9.46 17.58
N ALA A 83 -5.04 -9.34 18.05
CA ALA A 83 -3.87 -9.17 17.21
C ALA A 83 -3.46 -10.51 16.60
N HIS A 84 -4.24 -10.99 15.63
CA HIS A 84 -3.95 -12.17 14.85
C HIS A 84 -3.69 -11.79 13.40
N TYR A 85 -2.55 -12.22 12.89
CA TYR A 85 -2.22 -12.06 11.48
C TYR A 85 -3.04 -13.06 10.66
N THR A 86 -3.72 -12.55 9.65
CA THR A 86 -4.39 -13.40 8.66
C THR A 86 -3.49 -13.48 7.42
N ASP A 87 -3.19 -14.70 6.99
CA ASP A 87 -2.34 -14.92 5.82
C ASP A 87 -2.98 -14.39 4.54
N THR A 88 -2.14 -13.99 3.59
CA THR A 88 -2.57 -13.37 2.33
C THR A 88 -3.47 -14.26 1.50
N GLY A 89 -3.26 -15.59 1.52
CA GLY A 89 -4.09 -16.55 0.80
C GLY A 89 -5.52 -16.63 1.35
N THR A 90 -5.66 -16.52 2.66
CA THR A 90 -6.99 -16.46 3.30
C THR A 90 -7.68 -15.13 3.00
N ILE A 91 -6.95 -14.02 3.03
CA ILE A 91 -7.50 -12.70 2.67
C ILE A 91 -7.94 -12.68 1.20
N ALA A 92 -7.14 -13.25 0.29
CA ALA A 92 -7.46 -13.32 -1.12
C ALA A 92 -8.82 -13.99 -1.39
N LYS A 93 -9.20 -15.03 -0.64
CA LYS A 93 -10.50 -15.70 -0.75
C LYS A 93 -11.69 -14.78 -0.48
N LEU A 94 -11.50 -13.67 0.21
CA LEU A 94 -12.52 -12.65 0.43
C LEU A 94 -12.40 -11.52 -0.60
N ILE A 95 -11.19 -11.08 -0.91
CA ILE A 95 -10.97 -9.98 -1.86
C ILE A 95 -11.35 -10.39 -3.28
N GLU A 96 -11.09 -11.63 -3.67
CA GLU A 96 -11.35 -12.13 -5.01
C GLU A 96 -12.83 -12.02 -5.38
N PRO A 97 -13.81 -12.61 -4.65
CA PRO A 97 -15.21 -12.53 -5.00
C PRO A 97 -15.88 -11.18 -4.73
N LEU A 98 -15.33 -10.37 -3.80
CA LEU A 98 -15.94 -9.11 -3.40
C LEU A 98 -15.40 -7.90 -4.17
N VAL A 99 -14.18 -7.96 -4.65
CA VAL A 99 -13.49 -6.83 -5.32
C VAL A 99 -13.04 -7.21 -6.72
N SER A 100 -12.20 -8.25 -6.86
CA SER A 100 -11.51 -8.55 -8.11
C SER A 100 -12.48 -9.04 -9.18
N GLU A 101 -13.27 -10.08 -8.90
CA GLU A 101 -14.17 -10.68 -9.88
C GLU A 101 -15.26 -9.71 -10.35
N PRO A 102 -16.02 -8.98 -9.48
CA PRO A 102 -17.05 -8.07 -9.93
C PRO A 102 -16.51 -6.95 -10.80
N LEU A 103 -15.36 -6.36 -10.41
CA LEU A 103 -14.76 -5.26 -11.17
C LEU A 103 -14.12 -5.74 -12.48
N ALA A 104 -13.54 -6.94 -12.50
CA ALA A 104 -13.04 -7.54 -13.74
C ALA A 104 -14.18 -7.84 -14.72
N ALA A 105 -15.33 -8.33 -14.24
CA ALA A 105 -16.52 -8.54 -15.06
C ALA A 105 -17.10 -7.22 -15.58
N GLU A 106 -17.15 -6.18 -14.74
CA GLU A 106 -17.56 -4.83 -15.12
C GLU A 106 -16.64 -4.25 -16.21
N TRP A 107 -15.31 -4.44 -16.04
CA TRP A 107 -14.35 -4.03 -17.06
C TRP A 107 -14.52 -4.82 -18.38
N ALA A 108 -14.69 -6.12 -18.33
CA ALA A 108 -14.88 -6.94 -19.52
C ALA A 108 -16.10 -6.49 -20.33
N LYS A 109 -17.20 -6.15 -19.65
CA LYS A 109 -18.40 -5.58 -20.28
C LYS A 109 -18.11 -4.21 -20.90
N THR A 110 -17.41 -3.33 -20.16
CA THR A 110 -17.03 -2.01 -20.65
C THR A 110 -16.14 -2.10 -21.87
N LYS A 111 -15.16 -3.02 -21.88
CA LYS A 111 -14.28 -3.30 -23.02
C LYS A 111 -15.08 -3.73 -24.27
N ALA A 112 -16.08 -4.59 -24.10
CA ALA A 112 -16.96 -5.00 -25.18
C ALA A 112 -17.81 -3.82 -25.71
N ASP A 113 -18.33 -2.98 -24.83
CA ASP A 113 -19.10 -1.79 -25.21
C ASP A 113 -18.24 -0.75 -25.96
N ILE A 114 -16.97 -0.59 -25.58
CA ILE A 114 -15.98 0.25 -26.27
C ILE A 114 -15.76 -0.25 -27.69
N ALA A 115 -15.53 -1.54 -27.86
CA ALA A 115 -15.33 -2.15 -29.16
C ALA A 115 -16.57 -2.00 -30.07
N ALA A 116 -17.77 -2.14 -29.51
CA ALA A 116 -19.03 -2.00 -30.25
C ALA A 116 -19.39 -0.55 -30.60
N LYS A 117 -18.95 0.42 -29.79
CA LYS A 117 -19.33 1.84 -29.92
C LYS A 117 -18.12 2.78 -29.84
N PRO A 118 -17.23 2.82 -30.85
CA PRO A 118 -15.98 3.58 -30.80
C PRO A 118 -16.17 5.07 -30.49
N LYS A 119 -17.27 5.69 -30.94
CA LYS A 119 -17.59 7.09 -30.67
C LYS A 119 -17.78 7.41 -29.17
N LYS A 120 -18.14 6.41 -28.35
CA LYS A 120 -18.35 6.55 -26.91
C LYS A 120 -17.21 5.90 -26.08
N ALA A 121 -16.20 5.39 -26.74
CA ALA A 121 -15.12 4.62 -26.11
C ALA A 121 -14.42 5.38 -24.97
N LYS A 122 -14.01 6.63 -25.24
CA LYS A 122 -13.34 7.48 -24.24
C LYS A 122 -14.22 7.73 -23.01
N ALA A 123 -15.50 8.02 -23.22
CA ALA A 123 -16.43 8.28 -22.11
C ALA A 123 -16.67 7.02 -21.27
N ALA A 124 -16.85 5.85 -21.91
CA ALA A 124 -17.03 4.58 -21.20
C ALA A 124 -15.80 4.23 -20.36
N TYR A 125 -14.60 4.39 -20.92
CA TYR A 125 -13.36 4.16 -20.22
C TYR A 125 -13.19 5.11 -19.00
N GLN A 126 -13.42 6.41 -19.18
CA GLN A 126 -13.36 7.38 -18.09
C GLN A 126 -14.38 7.08 -16.99
N THR A 127 -15.59 6.67 -17.36
CA THR A 127 -16.62 6.26 -16.38
C THR A 127 -16.16 5.08 -15.55
N PHE A 128 -15.50 4.09 -16.15
CA PHE A 128 -14.95 2.95 -15.42
C PHE A 128 -13.83 3.37 -14.47
N LEU A 129 -12.89 4.24 -14.90
CA LEU A 129 -11.84 4.75 -14.01
C LEU A 129 -12.42 5.55 -12.83
N LEU A 130 -13.43 6.38 -13.07
CA LEU A 130 -14.14 7.07 -11.99
C LEU A 130 -14.82 6.08 -11.03
N ARG A 131 -15.38 4.99 -11.55
CA ARG A 131 -15.97 3.92 -10.74
C ARG A 131 -14.92 3.28 -9.82
N LEU A 132 -13.70 3.02 -10.33
CA LEU A 132 -12.58 2.51 -9.51
C LEU A 132 -12.17 3.52 -8.42
N ASN A 133 -12.00 4.79 -8.77
CA ASN A 133 -11.62 5.84 -7.83
C ASN A 133 -12.65 6.07 -6.71
N HIS A 134 -13.92 5.79 -6.98
CA HIS A 134 -14.99 5.92 -6.00
C HIS A 134 -15.33 4.59 -5.30
N PHE A 135 -14.60 3.53 -5.59
CA PHE A 135 -14.79 2.26 -4.88
C PHE A 135 -14.41 2.43 -3.41
N ARG A 136 -15.26 1.94 -2.52
CA ARG A 136 -15.04 2.05 -1.08
C ARG A 136 -14.94 0.67 -0.46
N VAL A 137 -13.90 0.46 0.30
CA VAL A 137 -13.68 -0.73 1.11
C VAL A 137 -13.68 -0.28 2.58
N LEU A 138 -14.49 -0.92 3.39
CA LEU A 138 -14.53 -0.70 4.83
C LEU A 138 -14.11 -1.99 5.53
N ASP A 139 -13.09 -1.87 6.35
CA ASP A 139 -12.68 -2.89 7.30
C ASP A 139 -12.78 -2.31 8.73
N PRO A 140 -13.84 -2.64 9.47
CA PRO A 140 -14.08 -2.06 10.80
C PRO A 140 -13.12 -2.59 11.88
N ALA A 141 -12.35 -3.64 11.57
CA ALA A 141 -11.40 -4.27 12.49
C ALA A 141 -10.04 -4.50 11.81
N CYS A 142 -9.57 -3.50 11.06
CA CYS A 142 -8.49 -3.63 10.09
C CYS A 142 -7.13 -4.13 10.65
N GLY A 143 -6.90 -4.06 11.96
CA GLY A 143 -5.63 -4.48 12.56
C GLY A 143 -4.43 -3.79 11.89
N SER A 144 -3.53 -4.56 11.29
CA SER A 144 -2.38 -4.06 10.51
C SER A 144 -2.76 -3.53 9.11
N GLY A 145 -4.01 -3.62 8.70
CA GLY A 145 -4.49 -3.14 7.41
C GLY A 145 -4.28 -4.09 6.23
N ASN A 146 -3.95 -5.34 6.47
CA ASN A 146 -3.63 -6.30 5.40
C ASN A 146 -4.79 -6.53 4.42
N PHE A 147 -6.04 -6.56 4.90
CA PHE A 147 -7.22 -6.63 4.03
C PHE A 147 -7.33 -5.40 3.13
N LEU A 148 -7.15 -4.20 3.70
CA LEU A 148 -7.20 -2.94 2.95
C LEU A 148 -6.06 -2.85 1.93
N TYR A 149 -4.85 -3.30 2.32
CA TYR A 149 -3.70 -3.35 1.43
C TYR A 149 -3.95 -4.27 0.23
N LEU A 150 -4.43 -5.50 0.45
CA LEU A 150 -4.72 -6.44 -0.63
C LEU A 150 -5.89 -5.97 -1.51
N ALA A 151 -6.92 -5.34 -0.92
CA ALA A 151 -7.99 -4.73 -1.68
C ALA A 151 -7.49 -3.58 -2.57
N LEU A 152 -6.61 -2.71 -2.05
CA LEU A 152 -5.97 -1.65 -2.84
C LEU A 152 -5.12 -2.22 -3.96
N THR A 153 -4.33 -3.26 -3.69
CA THR A 153 -3.52 -3.95 -4.71
C THR A 153 -4.41 -4.50 -5.83
N ALA A 154 -5.51 -5.18 -5.47
CA ALA A 154 -6.47 -5.69 -6.44
C ALA A 154 -7.09 -4.58 -7.32
N LEU A 155 -7.45 -3.44 -6.71
CA LEU A 155 -7.95 -2.27 -7.46
C LEU A 155 -6.90 -1.72 -8.43
N ARG A 156 -5.65 -1.60 -8.01
CA ARG A 156 -4.54 -1.16 -8.86
C ARG A 156 -4.25 -2.11 -10.01
N ASP A 157 -4.34 -3.40 -9.78
CA ASP A 157 -4.15 -4.41 -10.83
C ASP A 157 -5.26 -4.34 -11.89
N ILE A 158 -6.50 -4.10 -11.47
CA ILE A 158 -7.62 -3.90 -12.40
C ILE A 158 -7.46 -2.59 -13.19
N GLU A 159 -7.08 -1.51 -12.53
CA GLU A 159 -6.78 -0.22 -13.17
C GLU A 159 -5.68 -0.37 -14.22
N LYS A 160 -4.57 -1.01 -13.86
CA LYS A 160 -3.45 -1.28 -14.76
C LYS A 160 -3.88 -2.12 -15.98
N ARG A 161 -4.68 -3.15 -15.75
CA ARG A 161 -5.25 -3.97 -16.85
C ARG A 161 -6.14 -3.13 -17.75
N ALA A 162 -6.99 -2.29 -17.18
CA ALA A 162 -7.85 -1.40 -17.96
C ALA A 162 -7.05 -0.40 -18.80
N HIS A 163 -5.93 0.12 -18.28
CA HIS A 163 -5.04 0.98 -19.04
C HIS A 163 -4.38 0.26 -20.22
N VAL A 164 -3.86 -0.96 -19.99
CA VAL A 164 -3.24 -1.77 -21.06
C VAL A 164 -4.27 -2.08 -22.16
N ASP A 165 -5.43 -2.58 -21.78
CA ASP A 165 -6.52 -2.88 -22.71
C ASP A 165 -6.98 -1.63 -23.48
N ALA A 166 -7.04 -0.47 -22.82
CA ALA A 166 -7.44 0.79 -23.47
C ALA A 166 -6.44 1.21 -24.55
N ILE A 167 -5.13 1.04 -24.31
CA ILE A 167 -4.09 1.31 -25.31
C ILE A 167 -4.28 0.40 -26.53
N GLU A 168 -4.54 -0.89 -26.31
CA GLU A 168 -4.82 -1.85 -27.40
C GLU A 168 -6.04 -1.46 -28.24
N LEU A 169 -7.04 -0.82 -27.61
CA LEU A 169 -8.23 -0.29 -28.26
C LEU A 169 -8.03 1.10 -28.89
N GLY A 170 -6.80 1.62 -28.92
CA GLY A 170 -6.46 2.93 -29.50
C GLY A 170 -6.83 4.13 -28.64
N LEU A 171 -7.14 3.93 -27.36
CA LEU A 171 -7.40 5.01 -26.42
C LEU A 171 -6.10 5.44 -25.74
N GLN A 172 -5.99 6.74 -25.46
CA GLN A 172 -4.91 7.25 -24.63
C GLN A 172 -5.34 7.25 -23.16
N PRO A 173 -4.64 6.51 -22.28
CA PRO A 173 -4.88 6.62 -20.85
C PRO A 173 -4.64 8.07 -20.41
N PRO A 174 -5.36 8.57 -19.39
CA PRO A 174 -4.97 9.82 -18.76
C PRO A 174 -3.52 9.67 -18.28
N LEU A 175 -2.71 10.69 -18.47
CA LEU A 175 -1.40 10.77 -17.81
C LEU A 175 -1.66 10.53 -16.33
N SER A 176 -1.05 9.49 -15.75
CA SER A 176 -1.16 9.21 -14.33
C SER A 176 -0.84 10.48 -13.58
N MET A 177 -1.80 11.02 -12.84
CA MET A 177 -1.46 12.01 -11.83
C MET A 177 -0.68 11.23 -10.78
N GLU A 178 0.64 11.36 -10.83
CA GLU A 178 1.51 11.01 -9.73
C GLU A 178 1.07 11.86 -8.53
N THR A 179 0.39 11.23 -7.59
CA THR A 179 0.11 11.79 -6.27
C THR A 179 0.88 11.02 -5.23
#